data_4019a3d679641e951b0214d99a87d336
#
_entry.id   4019a3d679641e951b0214d99a87d336
#
_cell.length_a   1.000
_cell.length_b   1.000
_cell.length_c   1.000
_cell.angle_alpha   90.00
_cell.angle_beta   90.00
_cell.angle_gamma   90.00
#
_symmetry.space_group_name_H-M   'P 1'
#
loop_
_entity.id
_entity.type
_entity.pdbx_description
1 polymer ?
#
loop_
_entity_poly.entity_id
_entity_poly.type
_entity_poly.pdbx_seq_one_letter_code
_entity_poly.pdbx_strand_id
1 'polypeptide(L)'
;MKTLIRNRATTILAAGAIGLMALSGCSGTGSDSESGGGETQAEDSGGSSEAPEESEDGSMADSNLVGPGCAAYAEANPDGGGSVEGMAQDPVATAASNNPMLKTLTKAVSGELNPDVDLVDTLNGDEFTVIAPVDDAFADVPKDDLDALAKDSDMLTKVLTYHVIPGQMSPDEIAGEHETVEGSKVEITGEGEDMKFDDAGLVCGGVKTANATVYMVDSVMMPSK
;
A
#
# COMPACT_ATOMS: atom_id res chain seq x y z
N MET A 1 46.79 -17.33 13.52
CA MET A 1 47.34 -16.57 12.39
C MET A 1 46.41 -15.38 12.16
N LYS A 2 46.88 -14.17 12.48
CA LYS A 2 46.13 -12.92 12.33
C LYS A 2 46.36 -12.42 10.90
N THR A 3 45.31 -12.26 10.11
CA THR A 3 45.39 -11.59 8.81
C THR A 3 44.64 -10.26 8.91
N LEU A 4 45.43 -9.20 8.98
CA LEU A 4 44.98 -7.81 8.87
C LEU A 4 44.75 -7.50 7.39
N ILE A 5 43.53 -7.12 7.02
CA ILE A 5 43.24 -6.53 5.70
C ILE A 5 42.95 -5.05 5.90
N ARG A 6 43.82 -4.24 5.24
CA ARG A 6 43.89 -2.78 5.31
C ARG A 6 42.82 -2.13 4.51
N ASN A 7 42.10 -1.17 5.13
CA ASN A 7 41.29 -0.17 4.50
C ASN A 7 42.02 0.61 3.41
N ARG A 8 41.44 0.76 2.26
CA ARG A 8 41.76 1.82 1.30
C ARG A 8 40.55 2.73 1.13
N ALA A 9 40.63 3.86 1.77
CA ALA A 9 39.79 5.00 1.50
C ALA A 9 40.11 5.54 0.09
N THR A 10 39.11 5.68 -0.75
CA THR A 10 39.23 6.45 -2.00
C THR A 10 38.25 7.60 -1.95
N THR A 11 38.81 8.75 -1.64
CA THR A 11 38.14 10.06 -1.73
C THR A 11 38.11 10.49 -3.19
N ILE A 12 36.95 10.72 -3.76
CA ILE A 12 36.80 11.43 -5.05
C ILE A 12 35.99 12.68 -4.78
N LEU A 13 36.68 13.82 -4.80
CA LEU A 13 36.13 15.15 -4.96
C LEU A 13 35.86 15.38 -6.45
N ALA A 14 34.65 15.80 -6.81
CA ALA A 14 34.40 16.50 -8.08
C ALA A 14 33.41 17.64 -7.82
N ALA A 15 33.94 18.83 -7.97
CA ALA A 15 33.23 20.11 -7.97
C ALA A 15 32.77 20.46 -9.39
N GLY A 16 31.73 21.30 -9.51
CA GLY A 16 31.33 22.03 -10.71
C GLY A 16 29.84 21.76 -11.05
N ALA A 17 29.02 22.72 -11.37
CA ALA A 17 29.08 24.13 -11.67
C ALA A 17 27.64 24.66 -11.69
N ILE A 18 27.54 25.89 -11.31
CA ILE A 18 26.44 26.84 -11.32
C ILE A 18 25.84 26.98 -12.74
N GLY A 19 24.53 26.91 -12.86
CA GLY A 19 23.76 27.29 -14.04
C GLY A 19 22.50 28.06 -13.65
N LEU A 20 22.61 29.39 -13.51
CA LEU A 20 21.47 30.30 -13.52
C LEU A 20 20.93 30.41 -14.94
N MET A 21 19.61 30.26 -15.13
CA MET A 21 18.91 30.92 -16.23
C MET A 21 17.58 31.47 -15.75
N ALA A 22 17.48 32.76 -15.93
CA ALA A 22 16.37 33.62 -15.62
C ALA A 22 15.47 33.85 -16.84
N LEU A 23 14.25 34.28 -16.58
CA LEU A 23 13.30 35.11 -17.32
C LEU A 23 12.69 34.64 -18.65
N SER A 24 11.35 34.65 -18.64
CA SER A 24 10.44 35.50 -19.45
C SER A 24 9.02 35.03 -19.12
N GLY A 25 8.04 35.72 -18.61
CA GLY A 25 7.61 37.07 -18.91
C GLY A 25 6.74 37.14 -20.18
N CYS A 26 5.39 36.83 -20.06
CA CYS A 26 4.44 37.36 -21.01
C CYS A 26 3.09 37.62 -20.34
N SER A 27 2.90 38.91 -20.12
CA SER A 27 1.65 39.59 -19.86
C SER A 27 0.87 39.70 -21.17
N GLY A 28 -0.43 39.44 -21.15
CA GLY A 28 -1.34 39.60 -22.28
C GLY A 28 -2.69 40.09 -21.80
N THR A 29 -2.85 41.40 -21.85
CA THR A 29 -4.01 42.20 -21.52
C THR A 29 -5.01 42.20 -22.69
N GLY A 30 -6.33 42.18 -22.39
CA GLY A 30 -7.33 42.97 -23.09
C GLY A 30 -8.15 42.29 -24.17
N SER A 31 -9.44 42.24 -24.04
CA SER A 31 -10.34 43.20 -24.65
C SER A 31 -11.80 42.82 -24.42
N ASP A 32 -12.51 43.81 -23.94
CA ASP A 32 -13.96 43.94 -23.91
C ASP A 32 -14.57 43.79 -25.29
N SER A 33 -15.78 43.25 -25.33
CA SER A 33 -16.83 43.78 -26.22
C SER A 33 -18.21 43.32 -25.79
N GLU A 34 -19.01 44.37 -25.61
CA GLU A 34 -20.41 44.44 -25.26
C GLU A 34 -21.39 43.86 -26.28
N SER A 35 -22.56 43.62 -25.72
CA SER A 35 -23.88 44.00 -26.21
C SER A 35 -24.63 43.05 -27.15
N GLY A 36 -25.83 42.78 -26.74
CA GLY A 36 -26.92 42.42 -27.65
C GLY A 36 -27.99 41.55 -27.01
N GLY A 37 -29.02 42.20 -26.48
CA GLY A 37 -30.24 41.70 -25.92
C GLY A 37 -31.14 40.98 -26.88
N GLY A 38 -32.12 40.28 -26.32
CA GLY A 38 -33.23 39.63 -27.02
C GLY A 38 -34.05 38.80 -26.07
N GLU A 39 -35.10 39.45 -25.49
CA GLU A 39 -36.21 38.79 -24.79
C GLU A 39 -36.99 37.89 -25.74
N THR A 40 -37.40 36.73 -25.27
CA THR A 40 -38.80 36.28 -25.39
C THR A 40 -39.05 35.06 -24.49
N GLN A 41 -40.17 35.16 -23.76
CA GLN A 41 -40.80 34.16 -22.91
C GLN A 41 -41.31 32.94 -23.69
N ALA A 42 -41.32 31.78 -23.06
CA ALA A 42 -42.50 30.94 -22.92
C ALA A 42 -42.22 29.75 -21.99
N GLU A 43 -43.12 29.61 -21.05
CA GLU A 43 -43.26 28.54 -20.05
C GLU A 43 -43.42 27.17 -20.70
N ASP A 44 -42.87 26.11 -20.09
CA ASP A 44 -43.66 24.90 -19.83
C ASP A 44 -42.97 23.99 -18.76
N SER A 45 -43.85 23.52 -17.89
CA SER A 45 -43.60 22.62 -16.77
C SER A 45 -43.13 21.23 -17.22
N GLY A 46 -42.11 20.68 -16.57
CA GLY A 46 -41.79 19.27 -16.73
C GLY A 46 -40.85 18.82 -15.62
N GLY A 47 -41.44 18.11 -14.64
CA GLY A 47 -40.81 17.61 -13.43
C GLY A 47 -39.40 17.01 -13.62
N SER A 48 -38.47 17.60 -12.95
CA SER A 48 -37.14 17.07 -12.77
C SER A 48 -37.14 16.16 -11.55
N SER A 49 -37.02 14.88 -11.78
CA SER A 49 -36.53 13.96 -10.78
C SER A 49 -35.05 14.29 -10.56
N GLU A 50 -34.76 14.97 -9.47
CA GLU A 50 -33.41 15.07 -8.96
C GLU A 50 -32.96 13.67 -8.53
N ALA A 51 -32.13 13.06 -9.36
CA ALA A 51 -31.25 12.03 -8.91
C ALA A 51 -30.22 12.69 -7.96
N PRO A 52 -29.88 12.06 -6.83
CA PRO A 52 -28.77 12.56 -6.00
C PRO A 52 -27.52 12.55 -6.87
N GLU A 53 -26.93 13.71 -7.06
CA GLU A 53 -25.56 13.81 -7.55
C GLU A 53 -24.69 13.13 -6.50
N GLU A 54 -24.24 11.90 -6.81
CA GLU A 54 -23.14 11.28 -6.12
C GLU A 54 -21.95 12.23 -6.27
N SER A 55 -21.53 12.77 -5.15
CA SER A 55 -20.31 13.56 -5.04
C SER A 55 -19.16 12.65 -5.42
N GLU A 56 -18.73 12.68 -6.67
CA GLU A 56 -17.47 12.12 -7.14
C GLU A 56 -16.33 13.02 -6.65
N ASP A 57 -16.09 13.01 -5.35
CA ASP A 57 -14.83 13.41 -4.75
C ASP A 57 -14.19 12.17 -4.08
N GLY A 58 -14.19 11.06 -4.81
CA GLY A 58 -13.38 9.88 -4.53
C GLY A 58 -11.97 10.14 -4.98
N SER A 59 -11.08 10.39 -4.04
CA SER A 59 -9.64 10.39 -4.24
C SER A 59 -9.24 9.20 -5.13
N MET A 60 -8.28 9.39 -6.05
CA MET A 60 -7.76 8.31 -6.91
C MET A 60 -7.18 7.12 -6.13
N ALA A 61 -6.97 7.27 -4.82
CA ALA A 61 -6.56 6.20 -3.92
C ALA A 61 -7.68 5.18 -3.65
N ASP A 62 -8.96 5.63 -3.65
CA ASP A 62 -10.10 4.76 -3.39
C ASP A 62 -10.53 3.93 -4.60
N SER A 63 -10.17 4.33 -5.82
CA SER A 63 -10.61 3.68 -7.06
C SER A 63 -10.02 2.29 -7.31
N ASN A 64 -8.97 1.91 -6.57
CA ASN A 64 -8.32 0.59 -6.68
C ASN A 64 -8.59 -0.34 -5.48
N LEU A 65 -9.41 0.10 -4.54
CA LEU A 65 -9.73 -0.72 -3.38
C LEU A 65 -10.68 -1.86 -3.73
N VAL A 66 -10.33 -3.07 -3.30
CA VAL A 66 -11.14 -4.28 -3.47
C VAL A 66 -11.22 -5.03 -2.15
N GLY A 67 -12.38 -5.59 -1.86
CA GLY A 67 -12.60 -6.40 -0.67
C GLY A 67 -13.75 -5.90 0.20
N PRO A 68 -14.43 -6.83 0.90
CA PRO A 68 -15.65 -6.53 1.65
C PRO A 68 -15.43 -5.61 2.85
N GLY A 69 -14.20 -5.52 3.36
CA GLY A 69 -13.85 -4.69 4.54
C GLY A 69 -13.35 -3.29 4.20
N CYS A 70 -13.13 -2.95 2.92
CA CYS A 70 -12.54 -1.66 2.55
C CYS A 70 -13.39 -0.46 2.98
N ALA A 71 -14.70 -0.50 2.75
CA ALA A 71 -15.60 0.57 3.16
C ALA A 71 -15.56 0.81 4.67
N ALA A 72 -15.65 -0.27 5.45
CA ALA A 72 -15.57 -0.18 6.91
C ALA A 72 -14.19 0.31 7.39
N TYR A 73 -13.11 -0.06 6.70
CA TYR A 73 -11.77 0.42 6.99
C TYR A 73 -11.64 1.93 6.73
N ALA A 74 -12.11 2.41 5.59
CA ALA A 74 -12.07 3.83 5.22
C ALA A 74 -12.92 4.68 6.17
N GLU A 75 -14.11 4.22 6.55
CA GLU A 75 -14.98 4.89 7.53
C GLU A 75 -14.33 4.96 8.93
N ALA A 76 -13.64 3.90 9.35
CA ALA A 76 -12.96 3.85 10.64
C ALA A 76 -11.67 4.68 10.67
N ASN A 77 -11.06 4.93 9.52
CA ASN A 77 -9.77 5.63 9.38
C ASN A 77 -9.86 6.71 8.28
N PRO A 78 -10.70 7.74 8.46
CA PRO A 78 -10.91 8.75 7.43
C PRO A 78 -9.70 9.66 7.22
N ASP A 79 -8.85 9.80 8.23
CA ASP A 79 -7.72 10.74 8.24
C ASP A 79 -6.48 10.14 8.90
N GLY A 80 -5.31 10.73 8.62
CA GLY A 80 -4.04 10.38 9.25
C GLY A 80 -3.25 9.33 8.50
N GLY A 81 -2.09 8.92 9.04
CA GLY A 81 -1.16 7.98 8.39
C GLY A 81 -1.73 6.57 8.19
N GLY A 82 -2.79 6.20 8.91
CA GLY A 82 -3.50 4.92 8.75
C GLY A 82 -4.67 4.97 7.78
N SER A 83 -5.05 6.15 7.26
CA SER A 83 -6.05 6.25 6.19
C SER A 83 -5.48 5.75 4.87
N VAL A 84 -6.35 5.43 3.91
CA VAL A 84 -5.92 4.98 2.57
C VAL A 84 -5.00 6.00 1.91
N GLU A 85 -5.34 7.28 1.99
CA GLU A 85 -4.52 8.36 1.44
C GLU A 85 -3.22 8.58 2.23
N GLY A 86 -3.26 8.46 3.55
CA GLY A 86 -2.08 8.57 4.40
C GLY A 86 -1.06 7.47 4.13
N MET A 87 -1.54 6.23 3.98
CA MET A 87 -0.70 5.09 3.64
C MET A 87 0.00 5.25 2.28
N ALA A 88 -0.65 5.90 1.31
CA ALA A 88 -0.07 6.14 -0.02
C ALA A 88 1.17 7.05 -0.01
N GLN A 89 1.36 7.85 1.03
CA GLN A 89 2.48 8.78 1.16
C GLN A 89 3.72 8.17 1.84
N ASP A 90 3.53 7.08 2.58
CA ASP A 90 4.58 6.44 3.37
C ASP A 90 5.08 5.13 2.70
N PRO A 91 6.36 4.74 2.92
CA PRO A 91 6.83 3.40 2.60
C PRO A 91 6.04 2.34 3.39
N VAL A 92 5.95 1.13 2.82
CA VAL A 92 5.02 0.09 3.32
C VAL A 92 5.17 -0.26 4.79
N ALA A 93 6.38 -0.34 5.33
CA ALA A 93 6.58 -0.64 6.74
C ALA A 93 6.11 0.50 7.65
N THR A 94 6.28 1.76 7.23
CA THR A 94 5.76 2.94 7.94
C THR A 94 4.23 3.00 7.83
N ALA A 95 3.68 2.81 6.64
CA ALA A 95 2.25 2.75 6.40
C ALA A 95 1.58 1.65 7.27
N ALA A 96 2.17 0.44 7.31
CA ALA A 96 1.69 -0.65 8.16
C ALA A 96 1.74 -0.30 9.65
N SER A 97 2.76 0.45 10.10
CA SER A 97 2.87 0.88 11.51
C SER A 97 1.78 1.87 11.92
N ASN A 98 1.31 2.67 10.97
CA ASN A 98 0.21 3.62 11.16
C ASN A 98 -1.17 2.95 11.05
N ASN A 99 -1.25 1.75 10.48
CA ASN A 99 -2.50 1.02 10.27
C ASN A 99 -2.95 0.33 11.58
N PRO A 100 -4.16 0.66 12.09
CA PRO A 100 -4.63 0.10 13.36
C PRO A 100 -4.92 -1.40 13.34
N MET A 101 -5.09 -2.01 12.16
CA MET A 101 -5.37 -3.44 11.99
C MET A 101 -4.11 -4.29 11.80
N LEU A 102 -2.92 -3.72 11.66
CA LEU A 102 -1.67 -4.40 11.34
C LEU A 102 -0.62 -4.33 12.46
N LYS A 103 -1.03 -4.10 13.70
CA LYS A 103 -0.12 -3.93 14.84
C LYS A 103 0.73 -5.16 15.13
N THR A 104 0.14 -6.34 15.01
CA THR A 104 0.85 -7.61 15.25
C THR A 104 1.86 -7.87 14.13
N LEU A 105 1.47 -7.66 12.89
CA LEU A 105 2.38 -7.75 11.74
C LEU A 105 3.55 -6.77 11.86
N THR A 106 3.27 -5.52 12.21
CA THR A 106 4.30 -4.49 12.42
C THR A 106 5.33 -4.92 13.47
N LYS A 107 4.89 -5.46 14.60
CA LYS A 107 5.81 -6.00 15.63
C LYS A 107 6.65 -7.16 15.11
N ALA A 108 6.09 -7.99 14.23
CA ALA A 108 6.82 -9.12 13.66
C ALA A 108 7.92 -8.68 12.69
N VAL A 109 7.68 -7.63 11.88
CA VAL A 109 8.65 -7.14 10.88
C VAL A 109 9.67 -6.15 11.45
N SER A 110 9.37 -5.49 12.59
CA SER A 110 10.22 -4.46 13.20
C SER A 110 11.18 -4.98 14.29
N GLY A 111 11.25 -6.30 14.48
CA GLY A 111 12.10 -6.87 15.54
C GLY A 111 11.51 -6.78 16.96
N GLU A 112 10.29 -6.25 17.12
CA GLU A 112 9.65 -6.20 18.45
C GLU A 112 9.21 -7.59 18.94
N LEU A 113 8.81 -8.47 18.01
CA LEU A 113 8.41 -9.84 18.32
C LEU A 113 9.63 -10.74 18.48
N ASN A 114 10.61 -10.60 17.59
CA ASN A 114 11.90 -11.30 17.63
C ASN A 114 13.01 -10.34 17.18
N PRO A 115 13.96 -9.97 18.08
CA PRO A 115 14.98 -8.96 17.75
C PRO A 115 16.00 -9.39 16.68
N ASP A 116 16.03 -10.68 16.32
CA ASP A 116 16.86 -11.18 15.24
C ASP A 116 16.19 -11.05 13.86
N VAL A 117 14.93 -10.59 13.81
CA VAL A 117 14.14 -10.41 12.59
C VAL A 117 13.75 -8.95 12.44
N ASP A 118 14.46 -8.23 11.59
CA ASP A 118 14.13 -6.85 11.19
C ASP A 118 14.10 -6.79 9.67
N LEU A 119 12.91 -6.60 9.11
CA LEU A 119 12.65 -6.53 7.67
C LEU A 119 12.22 -5.12 7.22
N VAL A 120 12.21 -4.13 8.11
CA VAL A 120 11.74 -2.78 7.81
C VAL A 120 12.51 -2.16 6.66
N ASP A 121 13.85 -2.20 6.69
CA ASP A 121 14.69 -1.65 5.64
C ASP A 121 14.52 -2.42 4.32
N THR A 122 14.35 -3.75 4.39
CA THR A 122 14.13 -4.58 3.20
C THR A 122 12.78 -4.25 2.55
N LEU A 123 11.71 -4.15 3.34
CA LEU A 123 10.38 -3.84 2.84
C LEU A 123 10.25 -2.41 2.29
N ASN A 124 11.05 -1.49 2.78
CA ASN A 124 11.06 -0.10 2.29
C ASN A 124 12.02 0.13 1.11
N GLY A 125 12.88 -0.85 0.78
CA GLY A 125 13.98 -0.69 -0.18
C GLY A 125 13.60 -0.91 -1.64
N ASP A 126 12.61 -1.76 -1.89
CA ASP A 126 12.20 -2.17 -3.24
C ASP A 126 10.66 -2.08 -3.40
N GLU A 127 10.18 -2.36 -4.61
CA GLU A 127 8.75 -2.43 -4.91
C GLU A 127 8.19 -3.81 -4.60
N PHE A 128 7.09 -3.86 -3.83
CA PHE A 128 6.47 -5.10 -3.40
C PHE A 128 4.95 -5.08 -3.48
N THR A 129 4.39 -6.28 -3.51
CA THR A 129 3.01 -6.55 -3.14
C THR A 129 3.03 -7.28 -1.80
N VAL A 130 2.41 -6.69 -0.78
CA VAL A 130 2.43 -7.21 0.58
C VAL A 130 1.06 -7.76 0.94
N ILE A 131 1.01 -9.06 1.24
CA ILE A 131 -0.17 -9.73 1.77
C ILE A 131 -0.10 -9.62 3.29
N ALA A 132 -0.94 -8.78 3.87
CA ALA A 132 -0.85 -8.35 5.26
C ALA A 132 -1.96 -9.00 6.12
N PRO A 133 -1.66 -10.03 6.93
CA PRO A 133 -2.64 -10.57 7.87
C PRO A 133 -3.03 -9.51 8.90
N VAL A 134 -4.33 -9.32 9.09
CA VAL A 134 -4.85 -8.40 10.12
C VAL A 134 -4.66 -8.97 11.53
N ASP A 135 -4.80 -8.15 12.57
CA ASP A 135 -4.63 -8.59 13.96
C ASP A 135 -5.55 -9.75 14.33
N ASP A 136 -6.77 -9.79 13.78
CA ASP A 136 -7.72 -10.89 13.96
C ASP A 136 -7.21 -12.22 13.35
N ALA A 137 -6.50 -12.15 12.21
CA ALA A 137 -5.86 -13.32 11.61
C ALA A 137 -4.83 -13.97 12.55
N PHE A 138 -4.10 -13.18 13.30
CA PHE A 138 -3.17 -13.70 14.33
C PHE A 138 -3.88 -14.24 15.55
N ALA A 139 -5.07 -13.75 15.88
CA ALA A 139 -5.86 -14.27 16.99
C ALA A 139 -6.39 -15.69 16.74
N ASP A 140 -6.58 -16.07 15.48
CA ASP A 140 -7.01 -17.41 15.05
C ASP A 140 -5.87 -18.42 15.04
N VAL A 141 -4.59 -17.96 15.01
CA VAL A 141 -3.44 -18.85 15.11
C VAL A 141 -3.29 -19.34 16.55
N PRO A 142 -3.08 -20.67 16.76
CA PRO A 142 -2.81 -21.20 18.10
C PRO A 142 -1.64 -20.49 18.78
N LYS A 143 -1.79 -20.14 20.06
CA LYS A 143 -0.76 -19.39 20.80
C LYS A 143 0.57 -20.12 20.85
N ASP A 144 0.55 -21.46 20.89
CA ASP A 144 1.75 -22.26 20.91
C ASP A 144 2.54 -22.13 19.61
N ASP A 145 1.84 -21.99 18.47
CA ASP A 145 2.46 -21.77 17.15
C ASP A 145 3.00 -20.35 17.02
N LEU A 146 2.27 -19.33 17.50
CA LEU A 146 2.76 -17.95 17.56
C LEU A 146 4.00 -17.84 18.47
N ASP A 147 3.98 -18.49 19.63
CA ASP A 147 5.13 -18.53 20.55
C ASP A 147 6.33 -19.26 19.95
N ALA A 148 6.09 -20.29 19.13
CA ALA A 148 7.14 -20.99 18.40
C ALA A 148 7.74 -20.09 17.30
N LEU A 149 6.90 -19.44 16.50
CA LEU A 149 7.33 -18.46 15.48
C LEU A 149 8.11 -17.31 16.10
N ALA A 150 7.66 -16.75 17.24
CA ALA A 150 8.37 -15.68 17.92
C ALA A 150 9.76 -16.06 18.42
N LYS A 151 10.03 -17.34 18.65
CA LYS A 151 11.33 -17.85 19.13
C LYS A 151 12.26 -18.35 18.03
N ASP A 152 11.70 -18.65 16.85
CA ASP A 152 12.44 -19.19 15.71
C ASP A 152 12.55 -18.10 14.63
N SER A 153 13.69 -17.42 14.58
CA SER A 153 13.95 -16.33 13.63
C SER A 153 13.92 -16.80 12.18
N ASP A 154 14.38 -18.03 11.90
CA ASP A 154 14.40 -18.56 10.54
C ASP A 154 12.97 -18.85 10.05
N MET A 155 12.15 -19.45 10.92
CA MET A 155 10.75 -19.74 10.60
C MET A 155 9.94 -18.44 10.47
N LEU A 156 10.12 -17.48 11.38
CA LEU A 156 9.45 -16.20 11.32
C LEU A 156 9.81 -15.44 10.03
N THR A 157 11.09 -15.39 9.68
CA THR A 157 11.55 -14.77 8.43
C THR A 157 10.93 -15.43 7.20
N LYS A 158 10.87 -16.77 7.16
CA LYS A 158 10.22 -17.51 6.07
C LYS A 158 8.75 -17.17 5.94
N VAL A 159 8.02 -17.17 7.04
CA VAL A 159 6.58 -16.82 7.02
C VAL A 159 6.39 -15.38 6.56
N LEU A 160 7.17 -14.42 7.08
CA LEU A 160 7.05 -13.01 6.69
C LEU A 160 7.41 -12.79 5.22
N THR A 161 8.47 -13.41 4.71
CA THR A 161 8.89 -13.29 3.31
C THR A 161 7.97 -14.05 2.35
N TYR A 162 7.26 -15.07 2.83
CA TYR A 162 6.18 -15.74 2.07
C TYR A 162 4.97 -14.82 1.83
N HIS A 163 4.74 -13.84 2.68
CA HIS A 163 3.70 -12.83 2.52
C HIS A 163 4.08 -11.66 1.60
N VAL A 164 5.25 -11.71 0.95
CA VAL A 164 5.77 -10.64 0.11
C VAL A 164 6.06 -11.15 -1.29
N ILE A 165 5.47 -10.48 -2.28
CA ILE A 165 5.68 -10.76 -3.71
C ILE A 165 6.46 -9.58 -4.30
N PRO A 166 7.53 -9.82 -5.11
CA PRO A 166 8.24 -8.74 -5.79
C PRO A 166 7.35 -8.00 -6.79
N GLY A 167 7.45 -6.68 -6.81
CA GLY A 167 6.69 -5.79 -7.70
C GLY A 167 5.35 -5.35 -7.14
N GLN A 168 4.88 -4.19 -7.59
CA GLN A 168 3.58 -3.64 -7.22
C GLN A 168 2.51 -4.13 -8.19
N MET A 169 1.61 -4.99 -7.73
CA MET A 169 0.51 -5.53 -8.53
C MET A 169 -0.81 -4.89 -8.17
N SER A 170 -1.57 -4.49 -9.17
CA SER A 170 -2.95 -4.03 -9.01
C SER A 170 -3.91 -5.22 -8.80
N PRO A 171 -5.13 -4.97 -8.28
CA PRO A 171 -6.13 -6.04 -8.11
C PRO A 171 -6.48 -6.79 -9.41
N ASP A 172 -6.34 -6.14 -10.55
CA ASP A 172 -6.63 -6.74 -11.86
C ASP A 172 -5.49 -7.65 -12.36
N GLU A 173 -4.27 -7.48 -11.81
CA GLU A 173 -3.06 -8.18 -12.27
C GLU A 173 -2.60 -9.27 -11.29
N ILE A 174 -3.10 -9.24 -10.05
CA ILE A 174 -2.59 -10.12 -8.97
C ILE A 174 -3.13 -11.54 -9.04
N ALA A 175 -4.20 -11.81 -9.79
CA ALA A 175 -4.74 -13.17 -9.91
C ALA A 175 -3.75 -14.13 -10.60
N GLY A 176 -3.56 -15.32 -10.04
CA GLY A 176 -2.64 -16.34 -10.56
C GLY A 176 -1.63 -16.84 -9.55
N GLU A 177 -0.59 -17.55 -10.04
CA GLU A 177 0.52 -18.01 -9.21
C GLU A 177 1.67 -17.01 -9.24
N HIS A 178 2.15 -16.60 -8.07
CA HIS A 178 3.28 -15.69 -7.92
C HIS A 178 4.36 -16.28 -7.02
N GLU A 179 5.62 -16.06 -7.40
CA GLU A 179 6.76 -16.41 -6.57
C GLU A 179 6.95 -15.35 -5.48
N THR A 180 7.02 -15.78 -4.26
CA THR A 180 7.23 -14.90 -3.09
C THR A 180 8.72 -14.64 -2.86
N VAL A 181 9.05 -13.67 -2.03
CA VAL A 181 10.44 -13.39 -1.62
C VAL A 181 11.08 -14.57 -0.89
N GLU A 182 10.28 -15.42 -0.26
CA GLU A 182 10.73 -16.68 0.36
C GLU A 182 11.16 -17.71 -0.69
N GLY A 183 10.64 -17.63 -1.92
CA GLY A 183 10.95 -18.52 -3.05
C GLY A 183 9.91 -19.61 -3.32
N SER A 184 8.90 -19.75 -2.46
CA SER A 184 7.72 -20.59 -2.74
C SER A 184 6.67 -19.79 -3.49
N LYS A 185 5.71 -20.49 -4.09
CA LYS A 185 4.61 -19.85 -4.81
C LYS A 185 3.39 -19.71 -3.92
N VAL A 186 2.70 -18.59 -4.08
CA VAL A 186 1.36 -18.34 -3.55
C VAL A 186 0.37 -18.36 -4.71
N GLU A 187 -0.77 -19.00 -4.53
CA GLU A 187 -1.86 -19.04 -5.50
C GLU A 187 -2.93 -18.01 -5.12
N ILE A 188 -3.22 -17.07 -6.03
CA ILE A 188 -4.23 -16.03 -5.82
C ILE A 188 -5.39 -16.31 -6.76
N THR A 189 -6.55 -16.59 -6.19
CA THR A 189 -7.77 -17.00 -6.92
C THR A 189 -8.93 -16.03 -6.63
N GLY A 190 -9.93 -16.03 -7.51
CA GLY A 190 -11.07 -15.14 -7.39
C GLY A 190 -10.77 -13.74 -7.94
N GLU A 191 -11.75 -12.87 -7.86
CA GLU A 191 -11.68 -11.47 -8.33
C GLU A 191 -12.48 -10.57 -7.38
N GLY A 192 -12.09 -9.30 -7.28
CA GLY A 192 -12.78 -8.33 -6.46
C GLY A 192 -12.90 -8.74 -4.99
N GLU A 193 -14.11 -8.80 -4.47
CA GLU A 193 -14.37 -9.12 -3.05
C GLU A 193 -14.18 -10.60 -2.69
N ASP A 194 -14.21 -11.50 -3.68
CA ASP A 194 -14.07 -12.95 -3.51
C ASP A 194 -12.62 -13.44 -3.68
N MET A 195 -11.66 -12.52 -3.74
CA MET A 195 -10.24 -12.84 -3.89
C MET A 195 -9.70 -13.60 -2.68
N LYS A 196 -8.87 -14.63 -2.96
CA LYS A 196 -8.22 -15.47 -1.95
C LYS A 196 -6.75 -15.61 -2.24
N PHE A 197 -5.96 -15.64 -1.20
CA PHE A 197 -4.51 -15.85 -1.19
C PHE A 197 -4.23 -17.20 -0.52
N ASP A 198 -4.01 -18.25 -1.30
CA ASP A 198 -4.09 -19.64 -0.84
C ASP A 198 -5.44 -19.89 -0.13
N ASP A 199 -5.42 -20.12 1.18
CA ASP A 199 -6.61 -20.34 2.01
C ASP A 199 -7.13 -19.05 2.69
N ALA A 200 -6.35 -17.94 2.63
CA ALA A 200 -6.70 -16.67 3.28
C ALA A 200 -7.67 -15.84 2.43
N GLY A 201 -8.73 -15.34 3.04
CA GLY A 201 -9.71 -14.46 2.42
C GLY A 201 -9.26 -12.99 2.42
N LEU A 202 -9.61 -12.26 1.37
CA LEU A 202 -9.36 -10.83 1.29
C LEU A 202 -10.27 -10.06 2.25
N VAL A 203 -9.67 -9.19 3.07
CA VAL A 203 -10.39 -8.20 3.88
C VAL A 203 -10.48 -6.88 3.11
N CYS A 204 -9.34 -6.31 2.75
CA CYS A 204 -9.26 -5.11 1.91
C CYS A 204 -7.92 -5.07 1.18
N GLY A 205 -7.95 -4.92 -0.13
CA GLY A 205 -6.76 -4.92 -0.98
C GLY A 205 -6.71 -3.73 -1.93
N GLY A 206 -5.60 -3.66 -2.67
CA GLY A 206 -5.33 -2.56 -3.57
C GLY A 206 -4.88 -1.27 -2.87
N VAL A 207 -4.64 -1.33 -1.56
CA VAL A 207 -4.17 -0.17 -0.79
C VAL A 207 -2.75 0.17 -1.22
N LYS A 208 -2.58 1.35 -1.81
CA LYS A 208 -1.27 1.83 -2.27
C LYS A 208 -0.46 2.41 -1.12
N THR A 209 0.85 2.16 -1.18
CA THR A 209 1.87 2.86 -0.39
C THR A 209 2.92 3.43 -1.33
N ALA A 210 3.89 4.17 -0.81
CA ALA A 210 4.92 4.78 -1.65
C ALA A 210 5.71 3.76 -2.49
N ASN A 211 5.86 2.53 -2.00
CA ASN A 211 6.66 1.50 -2.67
C ASN A 211 5.96 0.13 -2.75
N ALA A 212 4.71 0.01 -2.31
CA ALA A 212 4.03 -1.29 -2.35
C ALA A 212 2.51 -1.17 -2.59
N THR A 213 1.91 -2.30 -2.99
CA THR A 213 0.46 -2.51 -2.92
C THR A 213 0.16 -3.48 -1.79
N VAL A 214 -0.75 -3.14 -0.90
CA VAL A 214 -1.09 -3.92 0.30
C VAL A 214 -2.45 -4.60 0.13
N TYR A 215 -2.50 -5.89 0.47
CA TYR A 215 -3.69 -6.72 0.52
C TYR A 215 -3.85 -7.26 1.94
N MET A 216 -4.80 -6.74 2.68
CA MET A 216 -5.13 -7.20 4.03
C MET A 216 -5.96 -8.47 3.96
N VAL A 217 -5.55 -9.52 4.70
CA VAL A 217 -6.17 -10.85 4.69
C VAL A 217 -6.56 -11.30 6.09
N ASP A 218 -7.55 -12.19 6.16
CA ASP A 218 -8.15 -12.70 7.40
C ASP A 218 -7.38 -13.87 8.05
N SER A 219 -6.35 -14.37 7.38
CA SER A 219 -5.60 -15.53 7.87
C SER A 219 -4.11 -15.40 7.59
N VAL A 220 -3.27 -15.98 8.47
CA VAL A 220 -1.83 -16.04 8.28
C VAL A 220 -1.48 -17.21 7.37
N MET A 221 -0.85 -16.91 6.23
CA MET A 221 -0.40 -17.94 5.29
C MET A 221 0.86 -18.63 5.79
N MET A 222 0.93 -19.94 5.59
CA MET A 222 2.09 -20.74 5.95
C MET A 222 2.72 -21.33 4.70
N PRO A 223 4.05 -21.15 4.47
CA PRO A 223 4.70 -21.77 3.32
C PRO A 223 4.59 -23.28 3.40
N SER A 224 4.24 -23.92 2.29
CA SER A 224 4.20 -25.39 2.18
C SER A 224 5.62 -25.95 2.37
N LYS A 225 5.73 -27.04 3.16
CA LYS A 225 7.00 -27.71 3.46
C LYS A 225 7.56 -28.43 2.24
#